data_6e7082bb4cd5aa595dfc5798161ee374
#
_entry.id   6e7082bb4cd5aa595dfc5798161ee374
#
_cell.length_a   1.000
_cell.length_b   1.000
_cell.length_c   1.000
_cell.angle_alpha   90.00
_cell.angle_beta   90.00
_cell.angle_gamma   90.00
#
_symmetry.space_group_name_H-M   'P 1'
#
loop_
_entity.id
_entity.type
_entity.pdbx_description
1 polymer ?
#
loop_
_entity_poly.entity_id
_entity_poly.type
_entity_poly.pdbx_seq_one_letter_code
_entity_poly.pdbx_strand_id
1 'polypeptide(L)'
;SAAFYAVLPYITMKLHNLFIFAPNMDSKVKHPKHSLTIMNELVLPNDTNTLNNLMGGRLLHWMDIAAAISAQKHSNRIVVTASVDNVSFKQPIKLGDVITIEAKVTRAFHTSMEVRLDVWAENIPSGSRAKSNEAYYTFVALDENGKTVPIAEIEPETAAETELFEGAMRRRQLRLVLGGKMNAKDATELRALFYKD
;
A
#
# COMPACT_ATOMS: atom_id res chain seq x y z
N SER A 1 6.01 -42.66 -31.80
CA SER A 1 5.75 -42.72 -30.34
C SER A 1 7.00 -42.46 -29.47
N ALA A 2 8.14 -42.06 -30.04
CA ALA A 2 9.39 -41.79 -29.29
C ALA A 2 9.59 -40.29 -28.88
N ALA A 3 8.74 -39.39 -29.35
CA ALA A 3 8.88 -37.95 -29.10
C ALA A 3 8.27 -37.48 -27.75
N PHE A 4 7.47 -38.32 -27.09
CA PHE A 4 6.75 -37.91 -25.85
C PHE A 4 7.58 -38.10 -24.59
N TYR A 5 8.63 -38.91 -24.61
CA TYR A 5 9.47 -39.18 -23.44
C TYR A 5 10.66 -38.24 -23.26
N ALA A 6 10.98 -37.42 -24.26
CA ALA A 6 12.14 -36.50 -24.19
C ALA A 6 11.82 -35.13 -23.53
N VAL A 7 10.55 -34.81 -23.28
CA VAL A 7 10.14 -33.49 -22.74
C VAL A 7 9.96 -33.51 -21.21
N LEU A 8 9.73 -34.71 -20.61
CA LEU A 8 9.51 -34.82 -19.17
C LEU A 8 10.66 -34.37 -18.27
N PRO A 9 11.96 -34.58 -18.59
CA PRO A 9 13.06 -34.13 -17.74
C PRO A 9 13.24 -32.62 -17.74
N TYR A 10 12.84 -31.94 -18.82
CA TYR A 10 12.99 -30.49 -18.94
C TYR A 10 11.93 -29.70 -18.14
N ILE A 11 10.75 -30.28 -17.97
CA ILE A 11 9.66 -29.65 -17.18
C ILE A 11 9.92 -29.79 -15.69
N THR A 12 10.47 -30.93 -15.24
CA THR A 12 10.84 -31.15 -13.83
C THR A 12 11.99 -30.27 -13.36
N MET A 13 12.98 -29.98 -14.22
CA MET A 13 14.10 -29.07 -13.87
C MET A 13 13.66 -27.59 -13.79
N LYS A 14 12.67 -27.16 -14.58
CA LYS A 14 12.16 -25.79 -14.51
C LYS A 14 11.26 -25.53 -13.31
N LEU A 15 10.58 -26.55 -12.79
CA LEU A 15 9.75 -26.45 -11.60
C LEU A 15 10.58 -26.38 -10.31
N HIS A 16 11.78 -26.97 -10.28
CA HIS A 16 12.67 -26.92 -9.11
C HIS A 16 13.26 -25.51 -8.88
N ASN A 17 13.44 -24.71 -9.95
CA ASN A 17 13.94 -23.34 -9.85
C ASN A 17 12.84 -22.28 -9.61
N LEU A 18 11.55 -22.67 -9.67
CA LEU A 18 10.43 -21.75 -9.42
C LEU A 18 10.10 -21.60 -7.92
N PHE A 19 10.63 -22.48 -7.07
CA PHE A 19 10.42 -22.45 -5.61
C PHE A 19 11.44 -21.64 -4.81
N ILE A 20 12.43 -21.00 -5.48
CA ILE A 20 13.53 -20.29 -4.79
C ILE A 20 13.13 -18.86 -4.37
N PHE A 21 11.93 -18.38 -4.72
CA PHE A 21 11.42 -17.08 -4.31
C PHE A 21 10.09 -17.14 -3.50
N ALA A 22 9.88 -18.20 -2.74
CA ALA A 22 8.90 -18.10 -1.67
C ALA A 22 9.53 -17.22 -0.56
N PRO A 23 9.02 -16.01 -0.30
CA PRO A 23 9.50 -15.24 0.85
C PRO A 23 9.25 -16.09 2.08
N ASN A 24 10.26 -16.19 2.94
CA ASN A 24 10.23 -16.95 4.18
C ASN A 24 8.97 -16.55 4.96
N MET A 25 7.94 -17.42 4.94
CA MET A 25 6.60 -17.11 5.51
C MET A 25 6.63 -16.97 7.05
N ASP A 26 7.77 -17.26 7.67
CA ASP A 26 7.96 -17.25 9.13
C ASP A 26 8.85 -16.11 9.64
N SER A 27 9.27 -15.14 8.83
CA SER A 27 10.03 -14.02 9.37
C SER A 27 9.14 -13.15 10.25
N LYS A 28 9.46 -13.06 11.55
CA LYS A 28 8.76 -12.18 12.50
C LYS A 28 8.93 -10.69 12.14
N VAL A 29 9.91 -10.36 11.30
CA VAL A 29 10.26 -9.00 10.86
C VAL A 29 10.37 -8.96 9.34
N LYS A 30 9.82 -7.92 8.72
CA LYS A 30 9.92 -7.63 7.29
C LYS A 30 10.35 -6.19 7.06
N HIS A 31 10.87 -5.88 5.87
CA HIS A 31 11.24 -4.53 5.47
C HIS A 31 10.20 -3.91 4.52
N PRO A 32 10.04 -2.57 4.49
CA PRO A 32 9.06 -1.88 3.64
C PRO A 32 9.12 -2.30 2.17
N LYS A 33 10.33 -2.52 1.62
CA LYS A 33 10.54 -2.93 0.23
C LYS A 33 9.80 -4.22 -0.17
N HIS A 34 9.58 -5.14 0.77
CA HIS A 34 8.89 -6.41 0.51
C HIS A 34 7.39 -6.23 0.24
N SER A 35 6.82 -5.10 0.67
CA SER A 35 5.43 -4.74 0.43
C SER A 35 5.23 -3.85 -0.79
N LEU A 36 6.31 -3.34 -1.40
CA LEU A 36 6.23 -2.41 -2.53
C LEU A 36 5.32 -2.98 -3.62
N THR A 37 4.34 -2.17 -4.00
CA THR A 37 3.41 -2.45 -5.08
C THR A 37 3.35 -1.23 -5.97
N ILE A 38 3.57 -1.44 -7.27
CA ILE A 38 3.47 -0.40 -8.28
C ILE A 38 2.35 -0.83 -9.24
N MET A 39 1.38 0.05 -9.42
CA MET A 39 0.26 -0.15 -10.32
C MET A 39 0.19 1.01 -11.31
N ASN A 40 0.02 0.71 -12.59
CA ASN A 40 -0.13 1.72 -13.63
C ASN A 40 -1.50 1.56 -14.28
N GLU A 41 -2.20 2.69 -14.48
CA GLU A 41 -3.50 2.75 -15.13
C GLU A 41 -3.53 3.88 -16.17
N LEU A 42 -4.11 3.61 -17.33
CA LEU A 42 -4.39 4.62 -18.34
C LEU A 42 -5.78 5.20 -18.08
N VAL A 43 -5.90 6.52 -18.00
CA VAL A 43 -7.19 7.19 -17.81
C VAL A 43 -8.01 7.12 -19.10
N LEU A 44 -9.05 6.31 -19.08
CA LEU A 44 -9.97 6.08 -20.20
C LEU A 44 -11.22 6.97 -20.10
N PRO A 45 -12.02 7.14 -21.18
CA PRO A 45 -13.24 7.94 -21.14
C PRO A 45 -14.22 7.55 -20.00
N ASN A 46 -14.34 6.24 -19.70
CA ASN A 46 -15.22 5.73 -18.64
C ASN A 46 -14.73 6.05 -17.21
N ASP A 47 -13.50 6.53 -17.07
CA ASP A 47 -12.90 6.89 -15.79
C ASP A 47 -13.03 8.39 -15.50
N THR A 48 -13.56 9.16 -16.47
CA THR A 48 -13.59 10.62 -16.42
C THR A 48 -14.96 11.19 -16.13
N ASN A 49 -14.96 12.39 -15.54
CA ASN A 49 -16.15 13.23 -15.36
C ASN A 49 -16.42 14.05 -16.64
N THR A 50 -17.47 14.89 -16.61
CA THR A 50 -17.89 15.75 -17.72
C THR A 50 -16.84 16.81 -18.15
N LEU A 51 -15.80 17.02 -17.34
CA LEU A 51 -14.67 17.90 -17.67
C LEU A 51 -13.48 17.13 -18.25
N ASN A 52 -13.65 15.85 -18.61
CA ASN A 52 -12.59 14.93 -19.04
C ASN A 52 -11.43 14.79 -18.04
N ASN A 53 -11.74 14.94 -16.75
CA ASN A 53 -10.79 14.68 -15.67
C ASN A 53 -11.15 13.37 -14.97
N LEU A 54 -10.13 12.62 -14.51
CA LEU A 54 -10.32 11.42 -13.71
C LEU A 54 -11.23 11.67 -12.53
N MET A 55 -12.25 10.82 -12.36
CA MET A 55 -13.13 10.87 -11.19
C MET A 55 -12.37 10.48 -9.92
N GLY A 56 -12.54 11.28 -8.86
CA GLY A 56 -11.90 11.01 -7.57
C GLY A 56 -12.22 9.62 -7.02
N GLY A 57 -13.49 9.18 -7.13
CA GLY A 57 -13.89 7.84 -6.71
C GLY A 57 -13.19 6.71 -7.49
N ARG A 58 -12.87 6.94 -8.77
CA ARG A 58 -12.11 5.97 -9.57
C ARG A 58 -10.66 5.90 -9.10
N LEU A 59 -10.04 7.05 -8.85
CA LEU A 59 -8.69 7.07 -8.28
C LEU A 59 -8.62 6.38 -6.92
N LEU A 60 -9.57 6.67 -6.02
CA LEU A 60 -9.65 6.01 -4.71
C LEU A 60 -9.78 4.49 -4.83
N HIS A 61 -10.55 4.00 -5.81
CA HIS A 61 -10.68 2.57 -6.07
C HIS A 61 -9.33 1.93 -6.48
N TRP A 62 -8.59 2.55 -7.38
CA TRP A 62 -7.27 2.06 -7.77
C TRP A 62 -6.26 2.12 -6.61
N MET A 63 -6.31 3.20 -5.83
CA MET A 63 -5.47 3.34 -4.64
C MET A 63 -5.77 2.25 -3.60
N ASP A 64 -7.05 1.91 -3.38
CA ASP A 64 -7.43 0.85 -2.44
C ASP A 64 -6.91 -0.52 -2.89
N ILE A 65 -7.01 -0.84 -4.18
CA ILE A 65 -6.45 -2.08 -4.75
C ILE A 65 -4.94 -2.15 -4.54
N ALA A 66 -4.20 -1.11 -4.91
CA ALA A 66 -2.74 -1.08 -4.76
C ALA A 66 -2.30 -1.21 -3.29
N ALA A 67 -3.01 -0.52 -2.40
CA ALA A 67 -2.76 -0.58 -0.96
C ALA A 67 -3.09 -1.95 -0.37
N ALA A 68 -4.21 -2.58 -0.78
CA ALA A 68 -4.59 -3.92 -0.35
C ALA A 68 -3.55 -4.96 -0.77
N ILE A 69 -3.04 -4.89 -2.01
CA ILE A 69 -1.97 -5.78 -2.48
C ILE A 69 -0.70 -5.58 -1.64
N SER A 70 -0.31 -4.33 -1.34
CA SER A 70 0.84 -4.02 -0.49
C SER A 70 0.68 -4.59 0.91
N ALA A 71 -0.50 -4.43 1.51
CA ALA A 71 -0.84 -4.95 2.83
C ALA A 71 -0.82 -6.49 2.86
N GLN A 72 -1.34 -7.17 1.81
CA GLN A 72 -1.30 -8.62 1.68
C GLN A 72 0.12 -9.15 1.55
N LYS A 73 0.98 -8.51 0.75
CA LYS A 73 2.41 -8.86 0.63
C LYS A 73 3.12 -8.80 1.99
N HIS A 74 2.79 -7.82 2.82
CA HIS A 74 3.38 -7.69 4.15
C HIS A 74 2.82 -8.74 5.11
N SER A 75 1.51 -8.84 5.22
CA SER A 75 0.85 -9.69 6.23
C SER A 75 0.80 -11.17 5.87
N ASN A 76 0.85 -11.54 4.57
CA ASN A 76 0.50 -12.86 4.04
C ASN A 76 -0.89 -13.35 4.51
N ARG A 77 -1.83 -12.42 4.67
CA ARG A 77 -3.20 -12.66 5.19
C ARG A 77 -4.23 -11.95 4.32
N ILE A 78 -5.49 -12.33 4.51
CA ILE A 78 -6.62 -11.55 4.04
C ILE A 78 -6.58 -10.21 4.78
N VAL A 79 -6.83 -9.12 4.09
CA VAL A 79 -6.84 -7.78 4.69
C VAL A 79 -8.14 -7.05 4.34
N VAL A 80 -8.57 -6.19 5.26
CA VAL A 80 -9.72 -5.29 5.03
C VAL A 80 -9.29 -3.84 5.30
N THR A 81 -9.79 -2.92 4.48
CA THR A 81 -9.58 -1.49 4.65
C THR A 81 -10.33 -1.02 5.89
N ALA A 82 -9.61 -0.46 6.85
CA ALA A 82 -10.19 0.05 8.09
C ALA A 82 -10.32 1.57 8.09
N SER A 83 -9.45 2.29 7.39
CA SER A 83 -9.48 3.74 7.30
C SER A 83 -8.70 4.24 6.10
N VAL A 84 -9.16 5.35 5.54
CA VAL A 84 -8.53 6.12 4.49
C VAL A 84 -8.31 7.52 5.04
N ASP A 85 -7.05 7.92 5.18
CA ASP A 85 -6.69 9.16 5.82
C ASP A 85 -6.32 10.23 4.78
N ASN A 86 -6.99 11.37 4.85
CA ASN A 86 -6.64 12.66 4.26
C ASN A 86 -6.21 12.64 2.79
N VAL A 87 -7.10 12.20 1.91
CA VAL A 87 -6.86 12.26 0.45
C VAL A 87 -7.22 13.64 -0.08
N SER A 88 -6.22 14.34 -0.62
CA SER A 88 -6.42 15.64 -1.26
C SER A 88 -6.12 15.56 -2.75
N PHE A 89 -7.05 16.03 -3.58
CA PHE A 89 -6.88 16.10 -5.04
C PHE A 89 -6.29 17.47 -5.39
N LYS A 90 -4.97 17.53 -5.54
CA LYS A 90 -4.25 18.80 -5.73
C LYS A 90 -4.28 19.31 -7.17
N GLN A 91 -4.32 18.40 -8.13
CA GLN A 91 -4.31 18.72 -9.56
C GLN A 91 -5.26 17.79 -10.32
N PRO A 92 -5.95 18.29 -11.35
CA PRO A 92 -6.77 17.46 -12.22
C PRO A 92 -5.88 16.51 -13.04
N ILE A 93 -6.27 15.26 -13.10
CA ILE A 93 -5.67 14.22 -13.94
C ILE A 93 -6.56 14.07 -15.16
N LYS A 94 -6.01 14.14 -16.34
CA LYS A 94 -6.77 14.25 -17.59
C LYS A 94 -6.96 12.90 -18.27
N LEU A 95 -7.97 12.83 -19.11
CA LEU A 95 -8.14 11.76 -20.09
C LEU A 95 -6.84 11.55 -20.88
N GLY A 96 -6.38 10.30 -20.96
CA GLY A 96 -5.15 9.92 -21.65
C GLY A 96 -3.87 10.03 -20.83
N ASP A 97 -3.92 10.57 -19.60
CA ASP A 97 -2.78 10.51 -18.70
C ASP A 97 -2.59 9.06 -18.18
N VAL A 98 -1.36 8.72 -17.86
CA VAL A 98 -0.99 7.48 -17.17
C VAL A 98 -0.83 7.76 -15.68
N ILE A 99 -1.51 6.98 -14.86
CA ILE A 99 -1.39 7.01 -13.39
C ILE A 99 -0.40 5.94 -12.97
N THR A 100 0.56 6.32 -12.13
CA THR A 100 1.40 5.38 -11.39
C THR A 100 1.07 5.51 -9.90
N ILE A 101 0.68 4.42 -9.28
CA ILE A 101 0.42 4.33 -7.84
C ILE A 101 1.50 3.45 -7.22
N GLU A 102 2.26 4.03 -6.30
CA GLU A 102 3.25 3.33 -5.49
C GLU A 102 2.71 3.16 -4.08
N ALA A 103 2.49 1.91 -3.65
CA ALA A 103 1.99 1.58 -2.32
C ALA A 103 3.04 0.79 -1.53
N LYS A 104 3.28 1.19 -0.27
CA LYS A 104 4.28 0.55 0.59
C LYS A 104 3.84 0.63 2.06
N VAL A 105 3.96 -0.48 2.80
CA VAL A 105 3.71 -0.48 4.24
C VAL A 105 4.76 0.36 4.94
N THR A 106 4.30 1.33 5.75
CA THR A 106 5.17 2.22 6.53
C THR A 106 5.35 1.75 7.97
N ARG A 107 4.29 1.16 8.55
CA ARG A 107 4.34 0.62 9.91
C ARG A 107 3.35 -0.53 10.08
N ALA A 108 3.81 -1.60 10.70
CA ALA A 108 2.96 -2.66 11.23
C ALA A 108 2.67 -2.38 12.71
N PHE A 109 1.43 -2.65 13.12
CA PHE A 109 0.97 -2.70 14.51
C PHE A 109 0.68 -4.16 14.85
N HIS A 110 -0.06 -4.44 15.92
CA HIS A 110 -0.27 -5.84 16.31
C HIS A 110 -1.05 -6.65 15.25
N THR A 111 -2.20 -6.14 14.80
CA THR A 111 -3.09 -6.81 13.81
C THR A 111 -3.42 -5.92 12.61
N SER A 112 -2.84 -4.74 12.54
CA SER A 112 -3.11 -3.75 11.50
C SER A 112 -1.81 -3.14 11.00
N MET A 113 -1.87 -2.53 9.82
CA MET A 113 -0.72 -1.85 9.21
C MET A 113 -1.16 -0.59 8.50
N GLU A 114 -0.25 0.38 8.45
CA GLU A 114 -0.40 1.58 7.65
C GLU A 114 0.33 1.39 6.32
N VAL A 115 -0.36 1.74 5.24
CA VAL A 115 0.18 1.76 3.87
C VAL A 115 0.20 3.20 3.38
N ARG A 116 1.37 3.68 2.96
CA ARG A 116 1.49 4.95 2.24
C ARG A 116 1.29 4.70 0.76
N LEU A 117 0.59 5.64 0.12
CA LEU A 117 0.42 5.70 -1.33
C LEU A 117 0.97 7.01 -1.85
N ASP A 118 1.79 6.93 -2.89
CA ASP A 118 2.23 8.05 -3.72
C ASP A 118 1.65 7.87 -5.11
N VAL A 119 0.94 8.90 -5.62
CA VAL A 119 0.28 8.86 -6.92
C VAL A 119 0.91 9.88 -7.85
N TRP A 120 1.33 9.42 -9.00
CA TRP A 120 1.92 10.22 -10.07
C TRP A 120 1.00 10.21 -11.29
N ALA A 121 0.87 11.36 -11.92
CA ALA A 121 0.19 11.48 -13.22
C ALA A 121 1.22 11.88 -14.27
N GLU A 122 1.19 11.20 -15.41
CA GLU A 122 2.13 11.41 -16.51
C GLU A 122 1.37 11.56 -17.82
N ASN A 123 1.64 12.65 -18.54
CA ASN A 123 1.18 12.82 -19.91
C ASN A 123 2.30 12.38 -20.85
N ILE A 124 2.19 11.18 -21.42
CA ILE A 124 3.22 10.55 -22.24
C ILE A 124 3.61 11.41 -23.47
N PRO A 125 2.64 11.96 -24.26
CA PRO A 125 2.99 12.79 -25.42
C PRO A 125 3.84 14.03 -25.10
N SER A 126 3.62 14.65 -23.95
CA SER A 126 4.38 15.85 -23.52
C SER A 126 5.59 15.52 -22.66
N GLY A 127 5.70 14.28 -22.16
CA GLY A 127 6.73 13.87 -21.20
C GLY A 127 6.58 14.52 -19.79
N SER A 128 5.45 15.19 -19.52
CA SER A 128 5.23 15.82 -18.22
C SER A 128 4.79 14.80 -17.20
N ARG A 129 5.45 14.76 -16.03
CA ARG A 129 5.11 13.92 -14.89
C ARG A 129 5.05 14.76 -13.62
N ALA A 130 3.98 14.60 -12.85
CA ALA A 130 3.80 15.31 -11.58
C ALA A 130 3.21 14.40 -10.51
N LYS A 131 3.59 14.64 -9.26
CA LYS A 131 2.96 14.00 -8.11
C LYS A 131 1.57 14.60 -7.90
N SER A 132 0.54 13.78 -8.04
CA SER A 132 -0.85 14.20 -7.92
C SER A 132 -1.35 14.12 -6.48
N ASN A 133 -1.13 12.97 -5.83
CA ASN A 133 -1.71 12.67 -4.53
C ASN A 133 -0.73 11.95 -3.62
N GLU A 134 -1.00 12.04 -2.33
CA GLU A 134 -0.40 11.24 -1.26
C GLU A 134 -1.50 10.87 -0.28
N ALA A 135 -1.50 9.63 0.21
CA ALA A 135 -2.48 9.17 1.17
C ALA A 135 -1.91 8.08 2.08
N TYR A 136 -2.59 7.88 3.21
CA TYR A 136 -2.30 6.79 4.14
C TYR A 136 -3.56 5.96 4.37
N TYR A 137 -3.46 4.67 4.12
CA TYR A 137 -4.54 3.71 4.33
C TYR A 137 -4.18 2.79 5.49
N THR A 138 -5.17 2.40 6.27
CA THR A 138 -4.98 1.40 7.34
C THR A 138 -5.72 0.13 6.98
N PHE A 139 -5.00 -0.97 7.03
CA PHE A 139 -5.55 -2.32 6.83
C PHE A 139 -5.48 -3.13 8.12
N VAL A 140 -6.45 -4.02 8.29
CA VAL A 140 -6.49 -5.02 9.37
C VAL A 140 -6.37 -6.40 8.74
N ALA A 141 -5.48 -7.22 9.30
CA ALA A 141 -5.27 -8.59 8.85
C ALA A 141 -6.25 -9.55 9.54
N LEU A 142 -6.85 -10.44 8.76
CA LEU A 142 -7.85 -11.40 9.20
C LEU A 142 -7.43 -12.82 8.86
N ASP A 143 -7.92 -13.78 9.67
CA ASP A 143 -7.91 -15.19 9.32
C ASP A 143 -9.11 -15.57 8.43
N GLU A 144 -9.21 -16.84 8.08
CA GLU A 144 -10.30 -17.39 7.24
C GLU A 144 -11.69 -17.26 7.91
N ASN A 145 -11.74 -17.08 9.22
CA ASN A 145 -12.98 -16.89 9.98
C ASN A 145 -13.32 -15.42 10.22
N GLY A 146 -12.55 -14.49 9.64
CA GLY A 146 -12.74 -13.05 9.80
C GLY A 146 -12.27 -12.48 11.14
N LYS A 147 -11.47 -13.23 11.91
CA LYS A 147 -10.88 -12.75 13.16
C LYS A 147 -9.54 -12.06 12.88
N THR A 148 -9.26 -11.02 13.62
CA THR A 148 -7.97 -10.30 13.52
C THR A 148 -6.81 -11.18 13.97
N VAL A 149 -5.71 -11.16 13.20
CA VAL A 149 -4.51 -11.96 13.47
C VAL A 149 -3.27 -11.09 13.58
N PRO A 150 -2.29 -11.46 14.42
CA PRO A 150 -1.00 -10.79 14.47
C PRO A 150 -0.28 -10.88 13.12
N ILE A 151 0.49 -9.83 12.81
CA ILE A 151 1.29 -9.73 11.59
C ILE A 151 2.76 -9.50 11.93
N ALA A 152 3.64 -9.73 10.95
CA ALA A 152 5.06 -9.46 11.09
C ALA A 152 5.33 -7.98 11.41
N GLU A 153 6.30 -7.71 12.23
CA GLU A 153 6.81 -6.36 12.46
C GLU A 153 7.46 -5.82 11.19
N ILE A 154 7.57 -4.49 11.09
CA ILE A 154 8.28 -3.85 9.99
C ILE A 154 9.50 -3.09 10.52
N GLU A 155 10.63 -3.28 9.87
CA GLU A 155 11.88 -2.59 10.20
C GLU A 155 12.30 -1.71 9.01
N PRO A 156 12.36 -0.37 9.20
CA PRO A 156 12.81 0.55 8.16
C PRO A 156 14.31 0.38 7.89
N GLU A 157 14.71 0.52 6.62
CA GLU A 157 16.11 0.38 6.19
C GLU A 157 16.77 1.72 5.84
N THR A 158 15.95 2.76 5.59
CA THR A 158 16.45 4.09 5.18
C THR A 158 15.96 5.19 6.13
N ALA A 159 16.64 6.33 6.15
CA ALA A 159 16.22 7.49 6.93
C ALA A 159 14.79 7.96 6.58
N ALA A 160 14.44 7.95 5.29
CA ALA A 160 13.09 8.31 4.84
C ALA A 160 12.03 7.29 5.33
N GLU A 161 12.35 6.01 5.35
CA GLU A 161 11.45 4.99 5.90
C GLU A 161 11.31 5.11 7.42
N THR A 162 12.40 5.45 8.13
CA THR A 162 12.37 5.71 9.58
C THR A 162 11.46 6.89 9.90
N GLU A 163 11.56 7.99 9.16
CA GLU A 163 10.68 9.15 9.34
C GLU A 163 9.20 8.79 9.14
N LEU A 164 8.89 8.00 8.10
CA LEU A 164 7.53 7.52 7.84
C LEU A 164 7.03 6.59 8.95
N PHE A 165 7.89 5.69 9.41
CA PHE A 165 7.60 4.74 10.49
C PHE A 165 7.28 5.46 11.82
N GLU A 166 8.10 6.43 12.21
CA GLU A 166 7.88 7.24 13.41
C GLU A 166 6.60 8.08 13.28
N GLY A 167 6.42 8.73 12.13
CA GLY A 167 5.23 9.51 11.83
C GLY A 167 3.92 8.71 11.87
N ALA A 168 3.96 7.41 11.58
CA ALA A 168 2.79 6.55 11.56
C ALA A 168 2.09 6.45 12.92
N MET A 169 2.82 6.52 14.04
CA MET A 169 2.21 6.50 15.36
C MET A 169 1.38 7.76 15.61
N ARG A 170 1.90 8.93 15.23
CA ARG A 170 1.17 10.21 15.34
C ARG A 170 -0.09 10.21 14.49
N ARG A 171 -0.02 9.72 13.25
CA ARG A 171 -1.19 9.58 12.35
C ARG A 171 -2.22 8.62 12.95
N ARG A 172 -1.76 7.50 13.50
CA ARG A 172 -2.66 6.55 14.19
C ARG A 172 -3.36 7.20 15.39
N GLN A 173 -2.64 7.90 16.25
CA GLN A 173 -3.23 8.55 17.43
C GLN A 173 -4.24 9.63 17.01
N LEU A 174 -3.92 10.46 16.00
CA LEU A 174 -4.85 11.44 15.46
C LEU A 174 -6.16 10.79 14.96
N ARG A 175 -6.05 9.72 14.19
CA ARG A 175 -7.22 8.97 13.69
C ARG A 175 -8.06 8.40 14.83
N LEU A 176 -7.42 7.83 15.86
CA LEU A 176 -8.12 7.26 17.03
C LEU A 176 -8.83 8.34 17.84
N VAL A 177 -8.23 9.51 17.99
CA VAL A 177 -8.83 10.67 18.68
C VAL A 177 -10.03 11.19 17.89
N LEU A 178 -9.87 11.42 16.58
CA LEU A 178 -10.97 11.88 15.70
C LEU A 178 -12.12 10.86 15.62
N GLY A 179 -11.80 9.57 15.71
CA GLY A 179 -12.78 8.48 15.73
C GLY A 179 -13.39 8.21 17.11
N GLY A 180 -13.08 9.01 18.14
CA GLY A 180 -13.60 8.83 19.50
C GLY A 180 -13.10 7.57 20.21
N LYS A 181 -12.04 6.93 19.71
CA LYS A 181 -11.46 5.68 20.24
C LYS A 181 -10.25 5.90 21.15
N MET A 182 -9.79 7.14 21.30
CA MET A 182 -8.69 7.55 22.16
C MET A 182 -8.97 8.94 22.70
N ASN A 183 -8.68 9.18 23.98
CA ASN A 183 -8.75 10.53 24.53
C ASN A 183 -7.52 11.33 24.06
N ALA A 184 -7.70 12.61 23.72
CA ALA A 184 -6.60 13.47 23.26
C ALA A 184 -5.45 13.58 24.27
N LYS A 185 -5.74 13.49 25.60
CA LYS A 185 -4.72 13.49 26.66
C LYS A 185 -3.80 12.27 26.61
N ASP A 186 -4.27 11.14 26.05
CA ASP A 186 -3.55 9.87 25.99
C ASP A 186 -2.74 9.75 24.67
N ALA A 187 -2.90 10.69 23.74
CA ALA A 187 -2.21 10.75 22.46
C ALA A 187 -0.80 11.37 22.60
N THR A 188 0.11 10.68 23.27
CA THR A 188 1.45 11.18 23.64
C THR A 188 2.29 11.61 22.47
N GLU A 189 2.39 10.79 21.42
CA GLU A 189 3.17 11.09 20.21
C GLU A 189 2.59 12.24 19.40
N LEU A 190 1.25 12.37 19.37
CA LEU A 190 0.59 13.48 18.71
C LEU A 190 0.81 14.79 19.48
N ARG A 191 0.70 14.75 20.80
CA ARG A 191 0.90 15.90 21.68
C ARG A 191 2.32 16.44 21.63
N ALA A 192 3.32 15.60 21.50
CA ALA A 192 4.72 15.99 21.39
C ALA A 192 5.01 16.91 20.18
N LEU A 193 4.12 16.98 19.18
CA LEU A 193 4.23 17.94 18.09
C LEU A 193 3.89 19.38 18.49
N PHE A 194 3.04 19.57 19.51
CA PHE A 194 2.50 20.86 19.90
C PHE A 194 3.17 21.42 21.17
N TYR A 195 3.70 20.54 21.99
CA TYR A 195 4.35 20.88 23.24
C TYR A 195 5.78 20.34 23.18
N LYS A 196 6.70 21.12 22.59
CA LYS A 196 8.14 20.93 22.80
C LYS A 196 8.47 21.57 24.14
N ASP A 197 8.82 20.74 25.13
CA ASP A 197 9.43 21.17 26.38
C ASP A 197 10.78 21.86 26.11
#